data_6851a6d1301273655ca3ca0e90f0d00d
#
_entry.id   6851a6d1301273655ca3ca0e90f0d00d
#
_cell.length_a   1.000
_cell.length_b   1.000
_cell.length_c   1.000
_cell.angle_alpha   90.00
_cell.angle_beta   90.00
_cell.angle_gamma   90.00
#
_symmetry.space_group_name_H-M   'P 1'
#
loop_
_entity.id
_entity.type
_entity.pdbx_description
1 polymer ?
#
loop_
_entity_poly.entity_id
_entity_poly.type
_entity_poly.pdbx_seq_one_letter_code
_entity_poly.pdbx_strand_id
1 'polypeptide(L)'
;MAYNSSHTGAQIDSAVGAVIEKEATWDSKQDGLRGKKGQLVGFTADNVPGAVDASSGGGGSYITLTFASDFVGQVWTLKGGGETYTGTVDSSLTATVSVLGINTTYTLSAVLTGEMYTAEVTTKDYFTALSVNLEKFQSTITVTVDSGSTVTATLGSTVLTKTSTGTAVFTVVKAGTWAIKAIKGDQTAEGTVSITASGQSKSLTLFYANVFGVVWDTSNSSTALTRLTPETDPYGLVTRSVTTEPVPAVGTGSGSSPFDAYAPWSGMKECNLNASGTVTAWKGDSSFARSNDYTMVFVPEFYVAAKRNGTKQYFYVSDKPKTGMTKHPGSGKYVGRYHMNSGGDGYSQTGVSPYVNITRATARSKAKSLGSKFHLYDFATYCAIIFLYIVEFADWNSQNKIAYGRANGQSSAVTSGKTDTMVYHTGTGGSKISDGAVACQYRSIENLWGNVLQWVDGFNANGTTAYACTDPSKYADDTATGYTNIGTLPASGYIKDLIVTDNGLLIPKTTGGSETTYIPDYMWSSSGWCVLCVGGRWNYGANAGLLCFNAGSTSPYSSSSISARLLCEP
;
A
#
# COMPACT_ATOMS: atom_id res chain seq x y z
N MET A 1 12.54 -29.89 41.54
CA MET A 1 12.43 -31.32 41.90
C MET A 1 11.13 -31.83 41.35
N ALA A 2 11.16 -32.79 40.44
CA ALA A 2 9.96 -33.50 40.01
C ALA A 2 9.60 -34.50 41.15
N TYR A 3 8.44 -34.28 41.75
CA TYR A 3 7.92 -35.21 42.76
C TYR A 3 7.43 -36.48 42.05
N ASN A 4 8.01 -37.60 42.40
CA ASN A 4 7.54 -38.89 41.92
C ASN A 4 6.24 -39.23 42.68
N SER A 5 5.12 -39.42 41.94
CA SER A 5 3.77 -39.69 42.47
C SER A 5 3.58 -41.01 43.23
N SER A 6 4.65 -41.73 43.56
CA SER A 6 4.64 -43.00 44.27
C SER A 6 4.65 -42.88 45.83
N HIS A 7 4.70 -41.66 46.36
CA HIS A 7 4.68 -41.47 47.81
C HIS A 7 3.28 -41.08 48.28
N THR A 8 2.80 -41.70 49.34
CA THR A 8 1.51 -41.36 49.99
C THR A 8 1.62 -40.02 50.73
N GLY A 9 0.49 -39.31 50.89
CA GLY A 9 0.46 -38.00 51.59
C GLY A 9 1.14 -38.04 52.96
N ALA A 10 0.98 -39.12 53.71
CA ALA A 10 1.62 -39.30 55.04
C ALA A 10 3.16 -39.38 54.95
N GLN A 11 3.73 -39.89 53.85
CA GLN A 11 5.18 -39.92 53.65
C GLN A 11 5.73 -38.55 53.28
N ILE A 12 4.93 -37.76 52.58
CA ILE A 12 5.27 -36.38 52.22
C ILE A 12 5.22 -35.51 53.47
N ASP A 13 4.18 -35.64 54.30
CA ASP A 13 4.04 -34.87 55.53
C ASP A 13 5.16 -35.22 56.54
N SER A 14 5.58 -36.48 56.63
CA SER A 14 6.72 -36.90 57.43
C SER A 14 8.05 -36.33 56.93
N ALA A 15 8.22 -36.25 55.61
CA ALA A 15 9.43 -35.66 54.98
C ALA A 15 9.46 -34.13 55.18
N VAL A 16 8.31 -33.46 55.04
CA VAL A 16 8.17 -32.02 55.27
C VAL A 16 8.36 -31.70 56.76
N GLY A 17 7.78 -32.48 57.68
CA GLY A 17 7.98 -32.36 59.13
C GLY A 17 9.45 -32.51 59.55
N ALA A 18 10.15 -33.47 58.95
CA ALA A 18 11.59 -33.68 59.21
C ALA A 18 12.45 -32.52 58.63
N VAL A 19 11.99 -31.84 57.63
CA VAL A 19 12.64 -30.62 57.10
C VAL A 19 12.40 -29.43 58.01
N ILE A 20 11.19 -29.27 58.59
CA ILE A 20 10.83 -28.18 59.50
C ILE A 20 11.51 -28.30 60.83
N GLU A 21 11.59 -29.51 61.43
CA GLU A 21 12.31 -29.73 62.66
C GLU A 21 13.83 -29.54 62.61
N LYS A 22 14.38 -29.51 61.38
CA LYS A 22 15.80 -29.24 61.10
C LYS A 22 16.10 -27.82 60.69
N GLU A 23 15.10 -26.94 60.60
CA GLU A 23 15.27 -25.55 60.13
C GLU A 23 16.32 -24.79 60.98
N ALA A 24 16.30 -24.92 62.27
CA ALA A 24 17.29 -24.27 63.15
C ALA A 24 18.74 -24.78 62.97
N THR A 25 18.89 -26.01 62.49
CA THR A 25 20.21 -26.58 62.15
C THR A 25 20.62 -26.32 60.70
N TRP A 26 19.65 -26.01 59.84
CA TRP A 26 19.90 -25.64 58.46
C TRP A 26 20.41 -24.20 58.34
N ASP A 27 19.87 -23.26 59.12
CA ASP A 27 20.30 -21.85 59.04
C ASP A 27 21.78 -21.68 59.43
N SER A 28 22.30 -22.42 60.38
CA SER A 28 23.73 -22.37 60.69
C SER A 28 24.62 -23.05 59.65
N LYS A 29 24.06 -23.93 58.80
CA LYS A 29 24.77 -24.57 57.69
C LYS A 29 24.58 -23.80 56.35
N GLN A 30 23.52 -23.01 56.23
CA GLN A 30 23.30 -22.17 55.01
C GLN A 30 24.40 -21.12 54.84
N ASP A 31 24.95 -20.56 55.90
CA ASP A 31 26.06 -19.61 55.80
C ASP A 31 27.35 -20.26 55.26
N GLY A 32 27.53 -21.56 55.45
CA GLY A 32 28.60 -22.33 54.81
C GLY A 32 28.32 -22.74 53.36
N LEU A 33 27.04 -22.72 52.95
CA LEU A 33 26.59 -23.09 51.61
C LEU A 33 26.36 -21.85 50.69
N ARG A 34 26.34 -20.66 51.29
CA ARG A 34 26.26 -19.39 50.51
C ARG A 34 27.61 -19.12 49.88
N GLY A 35 27.83 -19.70 48.72
CA GLY A 35 28.97 -19.34 47.87
C GLY A 35 28.96 -17.87 47.51
N LYS A 36 30.09 -17.33 47.09
CA LYS A 36 30.19 -15.99 46.50
C LYS A 36 29.28 -15.94 45.29
N LYS A 37 28.78 -14.76 44.96
CA LYS A 37 27.94 -14.55 43.76
C LYS A 37 28.59 -15.21 42.54
N GLY A 38 27.91 -16.21 41.95
CA GLY A 38 28.41 -17.00 40.81
C GLY A 38 28.77 -18.46 41.18
N GLN A 39 28.68 -18.87 42.43
CA GLN A 39 28.83 -20.28 42.83
C GLN A 39 27.48 -20.99 42.91
N LEU A 40 27.47 -22.24 42.49
CA LEU A 40 26.30 -23.13 42.56
C LEU A 40 26.53 -24.16 43.66
N VAL A 41 25.42 -24.59 44.31
CA VAL A 41 25.46 -25.69 45.26
C VAL A 41 25.35 -27.00 44.50
N GLY A 42 26.38 -27.82 44.54
CA GLY A 42 26.41 -29.16 43.95
C GLY A 42 26.65 -30.22 45.01
N PHE A 43 26.76 -31.48 44.62
CA PHE A 43 27.11 -32.58 45.49
C PHE A 43 28.57 -32.98 45.25
N THR A 44 29.33 -33.16 46.32
CA THR A 44 30.67 -33.74 46.24
C THR A 44 30.59 -35.26 45.96
N ALA A 45 31.71 -35.91 45.70
CA ALA A 45 31.77 -37.36 45.44
C ALA A 45 31.12 -38.22 46.55
N ASP A 46 30.97 -37.68 47.76
CA ASP A 46 30.34 -38.36 48.91
C ASP A 46 28.87 -37.96 49.12
N ASN A 47 28.21 -37.35 48.10
CA ASN A 47 26.83 -36.85 48.18
C ASN A 47 26.58 -35.80 49.27
N VAL A 48 27.59 -35.07 49.71
CA VAL A 48 27.46 -33.96 50.64
C VAL A 48 27.26 -32.66 49.87
N PRO A 49 26.21 -31.84 50.20
CA PRO A 49 26.03 -30.56 49.56
C PRO A 49 27.25 -29.65 49.80
N GLY A 50 27.82 -29.10 48.74
CA GLY A 50 28.95 -28.19 48.82
C GLY A 50 28.82 -27.08 47.78
N ALA A 51 29.46 -25.93 48.03
CA ALA A 51 29.57 -24.88 47.02
C ALA A 51 30.60 -25.32 45.97
N VAL A 52 30.20 -25.32 44.72
CA VAL A 52 31.08 -25.58 43.57
C VAL A 52 31.26 -24.29 42.80
N ASP A 53 32.45 -24.06 42.30
CA ASP A 53 32.75 -22.89 41.50
C ASP A 53 32.11 -23.03 40.10
N ALA A 54 31.38 -22.03 39.64
CA ALA A 54 30.75 -22.05 38.32
C ALA A 54 31.78 -22.22 37.20
N SER A 55 33.02 -21.83 37.43
CA SER A 55 34.15 -22.05 36.53
C SER A 55 34.66 -23.48 36.50
N SER A 56 34.30 -24.31 37.54
CA SER A 56 34.73 -25.72 37.65
C SER A 56 33.65 -26.73 37.20
N GLY A 57 32.59 -26.28 36.54
CA GLY A 57 31.66 -27.15 35.85
C GLY A 57 30.29 -27.34 36.49
N GLY A 58 29.87 -26.45 37.36
CA GLY A 58 28.61 -26.64 38.07
C GLY A 58 27.51 -25.65 37.69
N GLY A 59 26.79 -25.76 36.60
CA GLY A 59 25.54 -25.01 36.50
C GLY A 59 25.18 -24.34 35.21
N GLY A 60 25.34 -25.00 34.10
CA GLY A 60 24.87 -24.55 32.79
C GLY A 60 24.93 -25.68 31.79
N SER A 61 24.51 -25.44 30.59
CA SER A 61 24.84 -26.32 29.46
C SER A 61 26.28 -26.03 29.01
N TYR A 62 26.98 -27.08 28.58
CA TYR A 62 28.33 -26.95 28.04
C TYR A 62 28.28 -27.05 26.57
N ILE A 63 28.81 -26.04 25.86
CA ILE A 63 28.95 -26.07 24.40
C ILE A 63 30.42 -26.28 24.10
N THR A 64 30.77 -27.42 23.51
CA THR A 64 32.12 -27.67 22.99
C THR A 64 32.17 -27.21 21.54
N LEU A 65 32.96 -26.20 21.30
CA LEU A 65 33.25 -25.65 19.97
C LEU A 65 34.37 -26.46 19.36
N THR A 66 34.20 -26.94 18.14
CA THR A 66 35.25 -27.67 17.39
C THR A 66 35.57 -26.88 16.14
N PHE A 67 36.87 -26.72 15.86
CA PHE A 67 37.39 -25.94 14.76
C PHE A 67 38.27 -26.80 13.86
N ALA A 68 38.32 -26.52 12.56
CA ALA A 68 39.33 -27.07 11.68
C ALA A 68 40.67 -26.38 11.93
N SER A 69 41.76 -27.07 11.56
CA SER A 69 43.14 -26.61 11.79
C SER A 69 43.45 -25.22 11.22
N ASP A 70 42.75 -24.86 10.13
CA ASP A 70 42.90 -23.58 9.44
C ASP A 70 42.45 -22.37 10.28
N PHE A 71 41.64 -22.61 11.32
CA PHE A 71 41.16 -21.57 12.21
C PHE A 71 42.14 -21.21 13.34
N VAL A 72 43.24 -21.89 13.50
CA VAL A 72 44.24 -21.56 14.54
C VAL A 72 44.64 -20.08 14.45
N GLY A 73 44.54 -19.37 15.58
CA GLY A 73 44.78 -17.93 15.65
C GLY A 73 43.60 -17.04 15.31
N GLN A 74 42.49 -17.60 14.79
CA GLN A 74 41.25 -16.82 14.51
C GLN A 74 40.42 -16.63 15.76
N VAL A 75 39.75 -15.46 15.82
CA VAL A 75 38.79 -15.15 16.90
C VAL A 75 37.44 -15.78 16.58
N TRP A 76 36.89 -16.47 17.55
CA TRP A 76 35.51 -16.95 17.49
C TRP A 76 34.60 -16.16 18.43
N THR A 77 33.31 -16.10 18.11
CA THR A 77 32.24 -15.50 18.92
C THR A 77 31.08 -16.48 19.00
N LEU A 78 30.59 -16.75 20.23
CA LEU A 78 29.37 -17.50 20.50
C LEU A 78 28.37 -16.53 21.13
N LYS A 79 27.19 -16.36 20.52
CA LYS A 79 26.17 -15.39 20.96
C LYS A 79 24.79 -16.00 21.00
N GLY A 80 24.08 -15.80 22.11
CA GLY A 80 22.69 -16.24 22.30
C GLY A 80 22.18 -15.85 23.68
N GLY A 81 20.86 -15.82 23.87
CA GLY A 81 20.23 -15.56 25.18
C GLY A 81 20.61 -14.24 25.85
N GLY A 82 21.06 -13.25 25.09
CA GLY A 82 21.62 -11.99 25.64
C GLY A 82 23.09 -12.08 26.03
N GLU A 83 23.71 -13.24 25.91
CA GLU A 83 25.11 -13.50 26.26
C GLU A 83 26.02 -13.47 25.04
N THR A 84 27.27 -13.12 25.22
CA THR A 84 28.30 -13.15 24.16
C THR A 84 29.61 -13.64 24.76
N TYR A 85 30.16 -14.70 24.17
CA TYR A 85 31.43 -15.30 24.52
C TYR A 85 32.39 -15.18 23.33
N THR A 86 33.65 -14.93 23.62
CA THR A 86 34.70 -14.80 22.58
C THR A 86 35.94 -15.51 23.03
N GLY A 87 36.73 -15.99 22.08
CA GLY A 87 38.02 -16.59 22.32
C GLY A 87 38.83 -16.67 21.04
N THR A 88 40.06 -17.16 21.14
CA THR A 88 40.92 -17.42 19.99
C THR A 88 41.09 -18.94 19.87
N VAL A 89 41.05 -19.46 18.65
CA VAL A 89 41.28 -20.87 18.38
C VAL A 89 42.76 -21.17 18.61
N ASP A 90 43.08 -22.07 19.51
CA ASP A 90 44.44 -22.55 19.78
C ASP A 90 44.71 -23.89 19.09
N SER A 91 45.86 -24.47 19.36
CA SER A 91 46.29 -25.76 18.78
C SER A 91 45.47 -26.95 19.24
N SER A 92 44.63 -26.83 20.27
CA SER A 92 43.72 -27.90 20.72
C SER A 92 42.53 -28.06 19.76
N LEU A 93 42.24 -27.02 18.97
CA LEU A 93 41.08 -26.95 18.04
C LEU A 93 39.73 -27.07 18.73
N THR A 94 39.68 -26.91 20.05
CA THR A 94 38.46 -27.00 20.82
C THR A 94 38.39 -25.88 21.86
N ALA A 95 37.18 -25.44 22.16
CA ALA A 95 36.90 -24.57 23.29
C ALA A 95 35.58 -25.00 23.95
N THR A 96 35.56 -25.01 25.29
CA THR A 96 34.31 -25.32 26.02
C THR A 96 33.79 -24.08 26.69
N VAL A 97 32.53 -23.76 26.42
CA VAL A 97 31.82 -22.60 26.96
C VAL A 97 30.68 -23.08 27.83
N SER A 98 30.64 -22.62 29.08
CA SER A 98 29.48 -22.83 29.98
C SER A 98 28.48 -21.71 29.75
N VAL A 99 27.25 -22.05 29.37
CA VAL A 99 26.16 -21.11 29.07
C VAL A 99 24.99 -21.34 30.04
N LEU A 100 24.33 -20.26 30.44
CA LEU A 100 23.25 -20.31 31.43
C LEU A 100 21.85 -20.53 30.83
N GLY A 101 21.66 -20.23 29.55
CA GLY A 101 20.38 -20.37 28.89
C GLY A 101 20.00 -21.83 28.64
N ILE A 102 18.76 -22.22 28.97
CA ILE A 102 18.12 -23.47 28.54
C ILE A 102 17.10 -23.16 27.47
N ASN A 103 16.89 -24.11 26.54
CA ASN A 103 16.06 -23.87 25.33
C ASN A 103 16.46 -22.61 24.57
N THR A 104 17.75 -22.28 24.61
CA THR A 104 18.31 -21.07 24.02
C THR A 104 19.19 -21.44 22.84
N THR A 105 19.00 -20.80 21.72
CA THR A 105 19.85 -20.97 20.55
C THR A 105 21.06 -20.02 20.63
N TYR A 106 22.25 -20.58 20.49
CA TYR A 106 23.52 -19.87 20.39
C TYR A 106 24.06 -20.03 18.98
N THR A 107 24.55 -18.92 18.42
CA THR A 107 25.23 -18.90 17.12
C THR A 107 26.72 -18.75 17.35
N LEU A 108 27.51 -19.73 16.91
CA LEU A 108 28.96 -19.66 16.82
C LEU A 108 29.34 -19.00 15.48
N SER A 109 30.29 -18.10 15.49
CA SER A 109 30.84 -17.48 14.29
C SER A 109 32.36 -17.27 14.39
N ALA A 110 33.06 -17.44 13.26
CA ALA A 110 34.46 -17.07 13.09
C ALA A 110 34.71 -16.66 11.65
N VAL A 111 35.79 -15.89 11.40
CA VAL A 111 36.18 -15.45 10.06
C VAL A 111 37.48 -16.12 9.69
N LEU A 112 37.54 -16.76 8.53
CA LEU A 112 38.74 -17.32 7.96
C LEU A 112 38.94 -16.79 6.53
N THR A 113 40.08 -16.21 6.23
CA THR A 113 40.40 -15.64 4.90
C THR A 113 39.34 -14.64 4.36
N GLY A 114 38.71 -13.88 5.28
CA GLY A 114 37.66 -12.91 4.94
C GLY A 114 36.25 -13.52 4.75
N GLU A 115 36.10 -14.83 4.81
CA GLU A 115 34.83 -15.54 4.77
C GLU A 115 34.29 -15.83 6.18
N MET A 116 32.99 -15.71 6.38
CA MET A 116 32.34 -16.01 7.65
C MET A 116 31.91 -17.48 7.69
N TYR A 117 32.19 -18.12 8.80
CA TYR A 117 31.71 -19.46 9.13
C TYR A 117 30.80 -19.36 10.34
N THR A 118 29.70 -20.10 10.34
CA THR A 118 28.72 -20.08 11.42
C THR A 118 28.19 -21.48 11.71
N ALA A 119 27.73 -21.66 12.92
CA ALA A 119 26.97 -22.85 13.32
C ALA A 119 26.01 -22.46 14.45
N GLU A 120 24.89 -23.18 14.55
CA GLU A 120 23.91 -22.97 15.61
C GLU A 120 23.80 -24.19 16.50
N VAL A 121 23.58 -23.96 17.79
CA VAL A 121 23.33 -25.00 18.77
C VAL A 121 22.26 -24.52 19.75
N THR A 122 21.26 -25.36 20.02
CA THR A 122 20.20 -25.04 20.99
C THR A 122 20.40 -25.88 22.25
N THR A 123 20.54 -25.22 23.39
CA THR A 123 20.59 -25.86 24.69
C THR A 123 19.21 -26.45 25.04
N LYS A 124 19.20 -27.64 25.66
CA LYS A 124 17.95 -28.29 26.06
C LYS A 124 17.78 -28.26 27.59
N ASP A 125 18.76 -28.74 28.30
CA ASP A 125 18.75 -28.87 29.76
C ASP A 125 20.05 -28.31 30.32
N TYR A 126 20.09 -28.09 31.65
CA TYR A 126 21.33 -27.84 32.36
C TYR A 126 22.21 -29.11 32.34
N PHE A 127 23.51 -28.92 32.30
CA PHE A 127 24.53 -30.00 32.32
C PHE A 127 24.57 -30.86 31.04
N THR A 128 23.89 -30.46 29.94
CA THR A 128 24.00 -31.15 28.67
C THR A 128 25.27 -30.70 27.96
N ALA A 129 26.15 -31.63 27.60
CA ALA A 129 27.27 -31.37 26.71
C ALA A 129 26.79 -31.39 25.26
N LEU A 130 26.98 -30.29 24.57
CA LEU A 130 26.65 -30.12 23.13
C LEU A 130 27.93 -29.85 22.35
N SER A 131 28.00 -30.36 21.13
CA SER A 131 29.10 -30.06 20.23
C SER A 131 28.61 -29.29 19.02
N VAL A 132 29.42 -28.36 18.54
CA VAL A 132 29.11 -27.57 17.35
C VAL A 132 30.33 -27.40 16.48
N ASN A 133 30.17 -27.66 15.19
CA ASN A 133 31.19 -27.49 14.18
C ASN A 133 30.87 -26.26 13.33
N LEU A 134 31.89 -25.48 12.98
CA LEU A 134 31.73 -24.35 12.07
C LEU A 134 31.54 -24.83 10.62
N GLU A 135 30.52 -24.28 9.98
CA GLU A 135 30.30 -24.45 8.55
C GLU A 135 30.42 -23.10 7.84
N LYS A 136 30.80 -23.12 6.57
CA LYS A 136 30.87 -21.90 5.77
C LYS A 136 29.47 -21.28 5.69
N PHE A 137 29.36 -20.00 6.12
CA PHE A 137 28.10 -19.28 5.99
C PHE A 137 27.76 -19.11 4.51
N GLN A 138 26.59 -19.61 4.11
CA GLN A 138 26.12 -19.49 2.75
C GLN A 138 24.61 -19.37 2.73
N SER A 139 24.11 -18.30 2.12
CA SER A 139 22.67 -18.06 1.91
C SER A 139 22.43 -17.52 0.50
N THR A 140 21.19 -17.52 0.05
CA THR A 140 20.84 -17.12 -1.31
C THR A 140 19.86 -15.95 -1.28
N ILE A 141 20.13 -14.92 -2.10
CA ILE A 141 19.21 -13.83 -2.42
C ILE A 141 18.85 -13.93 -3.89
N THR A 142 17.55 -14.11 -4.19
CA THR A 142 17.02 -14.09 -5.54
C THR A 142 16.31 -12.76 -5.79
N VAL A 143 16.79 -11.99 -6.75
CA VAL A 143 16.21 -10.71 -7.16
C VAL A 143 15.51 -10.91 -8.49
N THR A 144 14.19 -10.75 -8.52
CA THR A 144 13.39 -10.72 -9.75
C THR A 144 13.30 -9.28 -10.22
N VAL A 145 13.77 -9.02 -11.43
CA VAL A 145 13.74 -7.68 -12.08
C VAL A 145 13.91 -7.88 -13.59
N ASP A 146 13.54 -6.88 -14.38
CA ASP A 146 13.63 -6.93 -15.85
C ASP A 146 14.98 -7.47 -16.35
N SER A 147 14.93 -8.28 -17.41
CA SER A 147 16.11 -8.79 -18.09
C SER A 147 16.99 -7.64 -18.62
N GLY A 148 18.29 -7.80 -18.57
CA GLY A 148 19.28 -6.79 -18.95
C GLY A 148 19.59 -5.75 -17.86
N SER A 149 18.99 -5.86 -16.68
CA SER A 149 19.31 -5.00 -15.54
C SER A 149 20.63 -5.38 -14.89
N THR A 150 21.48 -4.39 -14.57
CA THR A 150 22.64 -4.59 -13.67
C THR A 150 22.14 -4.53 -12.23
N VAL A 151 22.27 -5.65 -11.51
CA VAL A 151 21.82 -5.77 -10.11
C VAL A 151 23.05 -5.83 -9.20
N THR A 152 23.05 -5.00 -8.15
CA THR A 152 24.06 -5.03 -7.09
C THR A 152 23.40 -5.39 -5.75
N ALA A 153 24.09 -6.23 -4.97
CA ALA A 153 23.75 -6.54 -3.58
C ALA A 153 24.92 -6.08 -2.69
N THR A 154 24.65 -5.17 -1.75
CA THR A 154 25.68 -4.50 -0.95
C THR A 154 25.44 -4.71 0.54
N LEU A 155 26.50 -5.08 1.28
CA LEU A 155 26.52 -5.12 2.74
C LEU A 155 27.87 -4.58 3.24
N GLY A 156 27.87 -3.38 3.84
CA GLY A 156 29.09 -2.68 4.21
C GLY A 156 29.99 -2.45 2.98
N SER A 157 31.23 -2.93 3.02
CA SER A 157 32.15 -2.87 1.89
C SER A 157 32.01 -4.00 0.87
N THR A 158 31.17 -5.00 1.14
CA THR A 158 30.95 -6.13 0.22
C THR A 158 29.94 -5.73 -0.84
N VAL A 159 30.31 -5.81 -2.12
CA VAL A 159 29.44 -5.53 -3.27
C VAL A 159 29.48 -6.71 -4.23
N LEU A 160 28.32 -7.30 -4.48
CA LEU A 160 28.14 -8.36 -5.48
C LEU A 160 27.34 -7.79 -6.65
N THR A 161 27.74 -8.09 -7.88
CA THR A 161 27.08 -7.56 -9.08
C THR A 161 26.75 -8.69 -10.04
N LYS A 162 25.53 -8.64 -10.61
CA LYS A 162 25.06 -9.58 -11.66
C LYS A 162 24.17 -8.86 -12.67
N THR A 163 24.15 -9.36 -13.90
CA THR A 163 23.14 -8.97 -14.91
C THR A 163 21.95 -9.92 -14.80
N SER A 164 20.74 -9.35 -14.72
CA SER A 164 19.49 -10.11 -14.67
C SER A 164 19.11 -10.67 -16.03
N THR A 165 18.66 -11.92 -16.05
CA THR A 165 17.95 -12.56 -17.19
C THR A 165 16.44 -12.69 -16.94
N GLY A 166 15.87 -11.81 -16.10
CA GLY A 166 14.58 -11.89 -15.43
C GLY A 166 14.76 -12.12 -13.93
N THR A 167 15.86 -12.79 -13.56
CA THR A 167 16.30 -12.95 -12.17
C THR A 167 17.83 -12.76 -12.06
N ALA A 168 18.28 -12.31 -10.89
CA ALA A 168 19.69 -12.31 -10.48
C ALA A 168 19.80 -13.03 -9.13
N VAL A 169 20.60 -14.11 -9.08
CA VAL A 169 20.76 -14.94 -7.88
C VAL A 169 22.13 -14.70 -7.26
N PHE A 170 22.18 -14.25 -6.02
CA PHE A 170 23.39 -13.98 -5.25
C PHE A 170 23.58 -15.03 -4.18
N THR A 171 24.78 -15.61 -4.12
CA THR A 171 25.25 -16.35 -2.96
C THR A 171 25.93 -15.36 -2.02
N VAL A 172 25.44 -15.24 -0.80
CA VAL A 172 25.95 -14.31 0.21
C VAL A 172 26.58 -15.10 1.35
N VAL A 173 27.70 -14.60 1.83
CA VAL A 173 28.55 -15.28 2.82
C VAL A 173 28.61 -14.53 4.15
N LYS A 174 27.68 -13.60 4.37
CA LYS A 174 27.57 -12.82 5.61
C LYS A 174 26.08 -12.57 5.95
N ALA A 175 25.76 -12.66 7.23
CA ALA A 175 24.47 -12.20 7.76
C ALA A 175 24.43 -10.67 7.76
N GLY A 176 23.22 -10.12 7.58
CA GLY A 176 22.96 -8.68 7.59
C GLY A 176 21.83 -8.29 6.66
N THR A 177 21.51 -7.00 6.67
CA THR A 177 20.53 -6.42 5.74
C THR A 177 21.26 -5.93 4.50
N TRP A 178 21.09 -6.65 3.41
CA TRP A 178 21.68 -6.37 2.10
C TRP A 178 20.84 -5.31 1.38
N ALA A 179 21.49 -4.23 0.97
CA ALA A 179 20.90 -3.23 0.07
C ALA A 179 21.00 -3.75 -1.37
N ILE A 180 19.87 -3.82 -2.05
CA ILE A 180 19.76 -4.30 -3.43
C ILE A 180 19.42 -3.12 -4.32
N LYS A 181 20.21 -2.95 -5.40
CA LYS A 181 19.99 -1.91 -6.41
C LYS A 181 20.04 -2.54 -7.80
N ALA A 182 19.04 -2.23 -8.63
CA ALA A 182 18.99 -2.61 -10.03
C ALA A 182 18.98 -1.36 -10.91
N ILE A 183 19.74 -1.38 -12.00
CA ILE A 183 19.85 -0.28 -12.97
C ILE A 183 19.63 -0.83 -14.38
N LYS A 184 18.78 -0.15 -15.16
CA LYS A 184 18.55 -0.43 -16.58
C LYS A 184 18.39 0.87 -17.35
N GLY A 185 19.39 1.25 -18.15
CA GLY A 185 19.46 2.58 -18.74
C GLY A 185 19.49 3.68 -17.66
N ASP A 186 18.56 4.61 -17.76
CA ASP A 186 18.36 5.71 -16.81
C ASP A 186 17.48 5.35 -15.59
N GLN A 187 16.92 4.13 -15.54
CA GLN A 187 16.01 3.70 -14.50
C GLN A 187 16.75 2.99 -13.37
N THR A 188 16.32 3.24 -12.15
CA THR A 188 16.82 2.60 -10.93
C THR A 188 15.67 2.05 -10.10
N ALA A 189 15.88 0.85 -9.54
CA ALA A 189 14.98 0.25 -8.57
C ALA A 189 15.79 -0.26 -7.37
N GLU A 190 15.30 -0.08 -6.15
CA GLU A 190 16.03 -0.37 -4.92
C GLU A 190 15.14 -1.10 -3.91
N GLY A 191 15.77 -1.89 -3.04
CA GLY A 191 15.11 -2.60 -1.96
C GLY A 191 16.12 -3.20 -0.99
N THR A 192 15.68 -3.92 0.02
CA THR A 192 16.56 -4.57 1.00
C THR A 192 16.14 -6.01 1.24
N VAL A 193 17.11 -6.85 1.59
CA VAL A 193 16.89 -8.25 1.99
C VAL A 193 17.71 -8.54 3.24
N SER A 194 17.06 -9.02 4.30
CA SER A 194 17.74 -9.42 5.54
C SER A 194 18.02 -10.92 5.55
N ILE A 195 19.28 -11.27 5.73
CA ILE A 195 19.79 -12.63 5.96
C ILE A 195 20.26 -12.68 7.41
N THR A 196 19.67 -13.55 8.21
CA THR A 196 19.94 -13.65 9.66
C THR A 196 20.71 -14.91 10.02
N ALA A 197 20.65 -15.96 9.19
CA ALA A 197 21.30 -17.24 9.42
C ALA A 197 21.82 -17.85 8.10
N SER A 198 22.73 -18.82 8.20
CA SER A 198 23.17 -19.64 7.06
C SER A 198 22.02 -20.51 6.52
N GLY A 199 22.08 -20.89 5.26
CA GLY A 199 21.09 -21.77 4.61
C GLY A 199 19.78 -21.07 4.20
N GLN A 200 19.63 -19.77 4.44
CA GLN A 200 18.43 -19.03 4.05
C GLN A 200 18.35 -18.78 2.54
N SER A 201 17.15 -18.89 2.00
CA SER A 201 16.80 -18.42 0.66
C SER A 201 15.74 -17.33 0.78
N LYS A 202 16.07 -16.13 0.30
CA LYS A 202 15.17 -14.96 0.32
C LYS A 202 14.98 -14.42 -1.09
N SER A 203 13.78 -13.91 -1.37
CA SER A 203 13.44 -13.32 -2.67
C SER A 203 13.02 -11.87 -2.52
N LEU A 204 13.36 -11.07 -3.52
CA LEU A 204 12.95 -9.67 -3.66
C LEU A 204 12.54 -9.42 -5.11
N THR A 205 11.40 -8.78 -5.33
CA THR A 205 10.99 -8.30 -6.65
C THR A 205 11.17 -6.78 -6.72
N LEU A 206 11.88 -6.31 -7.74
CA LEU A 206 12.09 -4.89 -8.00
C LEU A 206 11.37 -4.47 -9.28
N PHE A 207 10.83 -3.26 -9.28
CA PHE A 207 10.13 -2.66 -10.42
C PHE A 207 10.75 -1.30 -10.77
N TYR A 208 10.90 -1.04 -12.06
CA TYR A 208 11.19 0.31 -12.56
C TYR A 208 9.87 1.06 -12.67
N ALA A 209 9.60 1.89 -11.70
CA ALA A 209 8.37 2.67 -11.63
C ALA A 209 8.51 3.97 -12.43
N ASN A 210 7.51 4.29 -13.28
CA ASN A 210 7.33 5.63 -13.82
C ASN A 210 6.50 6.43 -12.81
N VAL A 211 7.15 7.34 -12.09
CA VAL A 211 6.50 8.20 -11.10
C VAL A 211 6.47 9.62 -11.60
N PHE A 212 5.28 10.17 -11.71
CA PHE A 212 5.01 11.57 -12.01
C PHE A 212 4.46 12.27 -10.78
N GLY A 213 4.77 13.55 -10.63
CA GLY A 213 4.29 14.33 -9.51
C GLY A 213 3.95 15.76 -9.88
N VAL A 214 3.04 16.34 -9.09
CA VAL A 214 2.70 17.76 -9.13
C VAL A 214 2.64 18.33 -7.72
N VAL A 215 2.91 19.62 -7.60
CA VAL A 215 2.76 20.36 -6.34
C VAL A 215 1.76 21.50 -6.51
N TRP A 216 0.85 21.59 -5.55
CA TRP A 216 -0.10 22.70 -5.40
C TRP A 216 0.31 23.58 -4.22
N ASP A 217 0.46 24.88 -4.45
CA ASP A 217 0.67 25.85 -3.38
C ASP A 217 -0.65 26.51 -3.01
N THR A 218 -1.22 26.12 -1.87
CA THR A 218 -2.51 26.63 -1.38
C THR A 218 -2.45 28.08 -0.89
N SER A 219 -1.28 28.71 -0.84
CA SER A 219 -1.14 30.16 -0.61
C SER A 219 -1.38 30.98 -1.87
N ASN A 220 -1.27 30.36 -3.05
CA ASN A 220 -1.55 30.97 -4.34
C ASN A 220 -2.98 30.64 -4.78
N SER A 221 -3.73 31.63 -5.23
CA SER A 221 -5.10 31.48 -5.70
C SER A 221 -5.23 30.86 -7.11
N SER A 222 -4.11 30.60 -7.81
CA SER A 222 -4.11 29.94 -9.12
C SER A 222 -4.73 28.54 -9.04
N THR A 223 -5.40 28.13 -10.11
CA THR A 223 -5.87 26.75 -10.31
C THR A 223 -4.74 25.80 -10.74
N ALA A 224 -3.62 26.36 -11.26
CA ALA A 224 -2.51 25.58 -11.80
C ALA A 224 -1.66 24.96 -10.68
N LEU A 225 -1.21 23.73 -10.94
CA LEU A 225 -0.19 23.03 -10.17
C LEU A 225 1.15 23.10 -10.94
N THR A 226 2.24 22.95 -10.20
CA THR A 226 3.57 22.86 -10.80
C THR A 226 3.98 21.40 -10.98
N ARG A 227 4.41 21.00 -12.17
CA ARG A 227 4.97 19.68 -12.44
C ARG A 227 6.30 19.52 -11.71
N LEU A 228 6.51 18.38 -11.10
CA LEU A 228 7.77 18.03 -10.45
C LEU A 228 8.68 17.30 -11.45
N THR A 229 9.99 17.53 -11.30
CA THR A 229 11.04 16.75 -11.93
C THR A 229 11.82 15.98 -10.86
N PRO A 230 12.65 14.99 -11.23
CA PRO A 230 13.50 14.32 -10.24
C PRO A 230 14.34 15.27 -9.39
N GLU A 231 14.76 16.42 -9.96
CA GLU A 231 15.60 17.44 -9.30
C GLU A 231 14.79 18.37 -8.40
N THR A 232 13.51 18.59 -8.69
CA THR A 232 12.66 19.53 -7.94
C THR A 232 11.75 18.84 -6.92
N ASP A 233 11.69 17.51 -6.93
CA ASP A 233 10.91 16.72 -5.98
C ASP A 233 11.62 16.61 -4.63
N PRO A 234 11.09 17.22 -3.56
CA PRO A 234 11.75 17.20 -2.25
C PRO A 234 11.68 15.83 -1.54
N TYR A 235 10.89 14.89 -2.07
CA TYR A 235 10.71 13.55 -1.48
C TYR A 235 11.41 12.44 -2.28
N GLY A 236 12.02 12.76 -3.44
CA GLY A 236 12.77 11.80 -4.27
C GLY A 236 11.91 10.68 -4.85
N LEU A 237 10.61 10.90 -5.01
CA LEU A 237 9.67 9.92 -5.56
C LEU A 237 9.62 9.97 -7.08
N VAL A 238 9.67 11.17 -7.68
CA VAL A 238 9.55 11.39 -9.13
C VAL A 238 10.71 10.73 -9.87
N THR A 239 10.38 9.97 -10.91
CA THR A 239 11.37 9.32 -11.79
C THR A 239 11.22 9.76 -13.26
N ARG A 240 10.12 10.44 -13.59
CA ARG A 240 9.80 10.93 -14.93
C ARG A 240 9.21 12.33 -14.85
N SER A 241 9.49 13.13 -15.86
CA SER A 241 8.86 14.43 -16.05
C SER A 241 8.38 14.56 -17.49
N VAL A 242 7.39 15.42 -17.69
CA VAL A 242 6.88 15.81 -19.01
C VAL A 242 6.98 17.32 -19.14
N THR A 243 7.32 17.77 -20.33
CA THR A 243 7.51 19.20 -20.65
C THR A 243 6.41 19.76 -21.55
N THR A 244 5.63 18.87 -22.18
CA THR A 244 4.49 19.27 -23.03
C THR A 244 3.18 19.10 -22.27
N GLU A 245 2.24 20.01 -22.51
CA GLU A 245 0.91 19.94 -21.92
C GLU A 245 -0.03 19.07 -22.76
N PRO A 246 -0.99 18.37 -22.11
CA PRO A 246 -2.06 17.68 -22.83
C PRO A 246 -2.91 18.67 -23.63
N VAL A 247 -3.30 18.27 -24.84
CA VAL A 247 -4.20 19.00 -25.72
C VAL A 247 -5.48 18.19 -25.92
N PRO A 248 -6.62 18.60 -25.35
CA PRO A 248 -7.88 17.90 -25.54
C PRO A 248 -8.39 18.08 -26.98
N ALA A 249 -9.10 17.07 -27.48
CA ALA A 249 -9.74 17.14 -28.77
C ALA A 249 -11.03 18.00 -28.76
N VAL A 250 -11.32 18.61 -29.88
CA VAL A 250 -12.59 19.30 -30.14
C VAL A 250 -13.32 18.57 -31.27
N GLY A 251 -14.50 18.01 -30.96
CA GLY A 251 -15.27 17.20 -31.91
C GLY A 251 -14.47 16.00 -32.41
N THR A 252 -14.37 15.87 -33.74
CA THR A 252 -13.59 14.81 -34.41
C THR A 252 -12.12 15.15 -34.60
N GLY A 253 -11.67 16.30 -34.08
CA GLY A 253 -10.27 16.75 -34.17
C GLY A 253 -9.31 15.88 -33.39
N SER A 254 -8.02 16.09 -33.63
CA SER A 254 -6.95 15.42 -32.89
C SER A 254 -6.76 16.03 -31.53
N GLY A 255 -6.34 15.19 -30.56
CA GLY A 255 -5.80 15.58 -29.29
C GLY A 255 -4.45 14.89 -29.05
N SER A 256 -3.77 15.23 -27.97
CA SER A 256 -2.50 14.59 -27.60
C SER A 256 -2.26 14.73 -26.09
N SER A 257 -1.59 13.74 -25.51
CA SER A 257 -1.07 13.83 -24.14
C SER A 257 0.28 13.12 -24.05
N PRO A 258 1.28 13.71 -23.42
CA PRO A 258 2.54 13.00 -23.17
C PRO A 258 2.34 11.76 -22.29
N PHE A 259 1.25 11.71 -21.53
CA PHE A 259 0.89 10.57 -20.68
C PHE A 259 0.30 9.38 -21.45
N ASP A 260 0.00 9.53 -22.76
CA ASP A 260 -0.45 8.42 -23.60
C ASP A 260 0.63 7.35 -23.79
N ALA A 261 1.89 7.70 -23.52
CA ALA A 261 3.02 6.78 -23.55
C ALA A 261 3.25 6.01 -22.23
N TYR A 262 2.58 6.40 -21.13
CA TYR A 262 2.89 5.89 -19.79
C TYR A 262 1.66 5.29 -19.11
N ALA A 263 1.82 4.11 -18.50
CA ALA A 263 0.84 3.61 -17.57
C ALA A 263 0.80 4.51 -16.30
N PRO A 264 -0.35 4.64 -15.61
CA PRO A 264 -1.62 3.95 -15.88
C PRO A 264 -2.43 4.56 -17.03
N TRP A 265 -2.15 5.78 -17.49
CA TRP A 265 -2.95 6.50 -18.49
C TRP A 265 -3.06 5.76 -19.83
N SER A 266 -1.95 5.21 -20.36
CA SER A 266 -1.95 4.43 -21.61
C SER A 266 -2.78 3.14 -21.52
N GLY A 267 -3.02 2.65 -20.30
CA GLY A 267 -3.84 1.47 -20.04
C GLY A 267 -5.34 1.75 -19.87
N MET A 268 -5.75 3.04 -19.82
CA MET A 268 -7.16 3.39 -19.78
C MET A 268 -7.80 3.20 -21.15
N LYS A 269 -8.55 2.09 -21.30
CA LYS A 269 -9.11 1.65 -22.58
C LYS A 269 -10.58 1.28 -22.45
N GLU A 270 -11.35 1.60 -23.50
CA GLU A 270 -12.74 1.15 -23.62
C GLU A 270 -12.79 -0.36 -23.87
N CYS A 271 -13.75 -1.03 -23.23
CA CYS A 271 -14.02 -2.45 -23.41
C CYS A 271 -15.51 -2.76 -23.26
N ASN A 272 -15.90 -3.92 -23.76
CA ASN A 272 -17.18 -4.55 -23.41
C ASN A 272 -16.94 -5.65 -22.39
N LEU A 273 -17.82 -5.73 -21.40
CA LEU A 273 -17.87 -6.86 -20.46
C LEU A 273 -19.11 -7.70 -20.73
N ASN A 274 -19.14 -8.89 -20.17
CA ASN A 274 -20.36 -9.70 -19.99
C ASN A 274 -20.90 -9.57 -18.57
N ALA A 275 -22.03 -10.21 -18.27
CA ALA A 275 -22.67 -10.19 -16.95
C ALA A 275 -21.82 -10.81 -15.83
N SER A 276 -20.78 -11.60 -16.14
CA SER A 276 -19.82 -12.10 -15.15
C SER A 276 -18.63 -11.16 -14.91
N GLY A 277 -18.62 -9.97 -15.55
CA GLY A 277 -17.55 -8.99 -15.43
C GLY A 277 -16.28 -9.34 -16.22
N THR A 278 -16.37 -10.27 -17.18
CA THR A 278 -15.24 -10.67 -18.03
C THR A 278 -15.22 -9.81 -19.29
N VAL A 279 -14.03 -9.35 -19.69
CA VAL A 279 -13.84 -8.61 -20.96
C VAL A 279 -14.15 -9.52 -22.15
N THR A 280 -15.03 -9.08 -23.02
CA THR A 280 -15.41 -9.76 -24.26
C THR A 280 -14.81 -9.11 -25.50
N ALA A 281 -14.53 -7.82 -25.45
CA ALA A 281 -13.89 -7.08 -26.53
C ALA A 281 -13.22 -5.80 -26.00
N TRP A 282 -12.07 -5.44 -26.57
CA TRP A 282 -11.45 -4.13 -26.39
C TRP A 282 -11.80 -3.21 -27.57
N LYS A 283 -11.78 -1.89 -27.35
CA LYS A 283 -11.91 -0.93 -28.44
C LYS A 283 -10.80 -1.18 -29.47
N GLY A 284 -11.21 -1.42 -30.71
CA GLY A 284 -10.36 -1.84 -31.83
C GLY A 284 -10.61 -3.27 -32.28
N ASP A 285 -11.18 -4.11 -31.45
CA ASP A 285 -11.62 -5.46 -31.84
C ASP A 285 -12.89 -5.36 -32.70
N SER A 286 -13.07 -6.25 -33.65
CA SER A 286 -14.23 -6.26 -34.55
C SER A 286 -15.56 -6.53 -33.83
N SER A 287 -15.52 -7.16 -32.66
CA SER A 287 -16.69 -7.43 -31.81
C SER A 287 -17.03 -6.31 -30.82
N PHE A 288 -16.20 -5.26 -30.73
CA PHE A 288 -16.47 -4.15 -29.83
C PHE A 288 -17.65 -3.31 -30.31
N ALA A 289 -18.62 -3.07 -29.45
CA ALA A 289 -19.76 -2.23 -29.73
C ALA A 289 -20.18 -1.40 -28.51
N ARG A 290 -20.34 -0.09 -28.69
CA ARG A 290 -20.81 0.80 -27.61
C ARG A 290 -22.30 0.64 -27.28
N SER A 291 -23.04 -0.09 -28.12
CA SER A 291 -24.41 -0.56 -27.83
C SER A 291 -24.45 -1.78 -26.91
N ASN A 292 -23.31 -2.35 -26.54
CA ASN A 292 -23.25 -3.40 -25.52
C ASN A 292 -23.67 -2.86 -24.15
N ASP A 293 -24.37 -3.65 -23.35
CA ASP A 293 -24.93 -3.28 -22.05
C ASP A 293 -23.84 -2.88 -21.04
N TYR A 294 -22.64 -3.43 -21.16
CA TYR A 294 -21.51 -3.20 -20.27
C TYR A 294 -20.34 -2.55 -20.99
N THR A 295 -20.60 -1.39 -21.61
CA THR A 295 -19.52 -0.57 -22.21
C THR A 295 -18.79 0.19 -21.11
N MET A 296 -17.56 -0.23 -20.83
CA MET A 296 -16.77 0.22 -19.70
C MET A 296 -15.45 0.84 -20.17
N VAL A 297 -14.77 1.51 -19.25
CA VAL A 297 -13.38 1.95 -19.38
C VAL A 297 -12.57 1.31 -18.26
N PHE A 298 -11.53 0.59 -18.59
CA PHE A 298 -10.60 0.05 -17.61
C PHE A 298 -9.73 1.17 -17.05
N VAL A 299 -9.68 1.30 -15.73
CA VAL A 299 -8.74 2.14 -14.99
C VAL A 299 -7.69 1.22 -14.39
N PRO A 300 -6.45 1.19 -14.91
CA PRO A 300 -5.42 0.28 -14.43
C PRO A 300 -5.09 0.45 -12.95
N GLU A 301 -4.46 -0.56 -12.37
CA GLU A 301 -3.84 -0.46 -11.06
C GLU A 301 -2.71 0.58 -11.08
N PHE A 302 -2.68 1.44 -10.06
CA PHE A 302 -1.61 2.40 -9.85
C PHE A 302 -1.42 2.72 -8.36
N TYR A 303 -0.30 3.36 -8.07
CA TYR A 303 0.14 3.68 -6.71
C TYR A 303 0.24 5.19 -6.56
N VAL A 304 -0.06 5.67 -5.36
CA VAL A 304 -0.08 7.10 -5.04
C VAL A 304 0.72 7.41 -3.79
N ALA A 305 1.18 8.64 -3.70
CA ALA A 305 1.54 9.28 -2.45
C ALA A 305 0.97 10.70 -2.43
N ALA A 306 0.56 11.15 -1.27
CA ALA A 306 0.25 12.54 -1.00
C ALA A 306 1.11 13.03 0.16
N LYS A 307 1.74 14.19 0.00
CA LYS A 307 2.59 14.80 1.03
C LYS A 307 2.20 16.25 1.21
N ARG A 308 2.31 16.74 2.44
CA ARG A 308 2.07 18.15 2.73
C ARG A 308 3.27 18.75 3.48
N ASN A 309 3.71 19.93 3.03
CA ASN A 309 4.74 20.72 3.70
C ASN A 309 4.30 22.18 3.69
N GLY A 310 3.82 22.66 4.83
CA GLY A 310 3.24 24.01 4.97
C GLY A 310 2.03 24.18 4.03
N THR A 311 2.12 25.17 3.14
CA THR A 311 1.10 25.48 2.13
C THR A 311 1.17 24.58 0.89
N LYS A 312 2.25 23.83 0.72
CA LYS A 312 2.47 23.00 -0.45
C LYS A 312 1.92 21.59 -0.25
N GLN A 313 1.09 21.15 -1.18
CA GLN A 313 0.54 19.80 -1.23
C GLN A 313 1.04 19.12 -2.49
N TYR A 314 1.62 17.93 -2.32
CA TYR A 314 2.28 17.15 -3.37
C TYR A 314 1.44 15.92 -3.68
N PHE A 315 1.28 15.61 -4.95
CA PHE A 315 0.52 14.46 -5.45
C PHE A 315 1.40 13.66 -6.40
N TYR A 316 1.46 12.35 -6.19
CA TYR A 316 2.28 11.44 -6.98
C TYR A 316 1.44 10.29 -7.50
N VAL A 317 1.72 9.87 -8.74
CA VAL A 317 1.16 8.69 -9.38
C VAL A 317 2.29 7.83 -9.93
N SER A 318 2.26 6.54 -9.64
CA SER A 318 3.21 5.53 -10.11
C SER A 318 2.48 4.36 -10.77
N ASP A 319 3.02 3.85 -11.87
CA ASP A 319 2.51 2.66 -12.56
C ASP A 319 2.89 1.34 -11.85
N LYS A 320 3.82 1.38 -10.91
CA LYS A 320 4.36 0.22 -10.19
C LYS A 320 4.52 0.51 -8.70
N PRO A 321 4.59 -0.53 -7.86
CA PRO A 321 4.94 -0.35 -6.45
C PRO A 321 6.27 0.39 -6.29
N LYS A 322 6.30 1.36 -5.40
CA LYS A 322 7.52 2.08 -5.00
C LYS A 322 7.47 2.37 -3.51
N THR A 323 8.60 2.30 -2.84
CA THR A 323 8.72 2.64 -1.40
C THR A 323 8.18 4.05 -1.15
N GLY A 324 7.32 4.19 -0.16
CA GLY A 324 6.67 5.46 0.17
C GLY A 324 5.40 5.77 -0.64
N MET A 325 4.95 4.84 -1.50
CA MET A 325 3.70 4.92 -2.24
C MET A 325 2.79 3.74 -1.90
N THR A 326 1.48 3.96 -1.96
CA THR A 326 0.46 2.98 -1.62
C THR A 326 -0.43 2.72 -2.85
N LYS A 327 -0.86 1.48 -3.07
CA LYS A 327 -1.85 1.17 -4.11
C LYS A 327 -3.13 1.99 -3.87
N HIS A 328 -3.59 2.69 -4.91
CA HIS A 328 -4.84 3.46 -4.80
C HIS A 328 -6.04 2.51 -4.75
N PRO A 329 -6.94 2.59 -3.74
CA PRO A 329 -8.03 1.64 -3.56
C PRO A 329 -9.10 1.69 -4.66
N GLY A 330 -9.18 2.78 -5.42
CA GLY A 330 -10.08 2.95 -6.55
C GLY A 330 -9.49 2.57 -7.91
N SER A 331 -8.26 2.03 -7.95
CA SER A 331 -7.59 1.59 -9.18
C SER A 331 -7.82 0.11 -9.46
N GLY A 332 -7.51 -0.33 -10.68
CA GLY A 332 -7.68 -1.71 -11.11
C GLY A 332 -9.14 -2.10 -11.37
N LYS A 333 -9.99 -1.17 -11.81
CA LYS A 333 -11.45 -1.37 -11.96
C LYS A 333 -11.96 -0.96 -13.32
N TYR A 334 -13.12 -1.46 -13.70
CA TYR A 334 -13.85 -1.04 -14.89
C TYR A 334 -14.93 -0.02 -14.51
N VAL A 335 -14.87 1.17 -15.09
CA VAL A 335 -15.80 2.28 -14.86
C VAL A 335 -16.75 2.36 -16.05
N GLY A 336 -18.06 2.47 -15.84
CA GLY A 336 -19.02 2.67 -16.89
C GLY A 336 -18.63 3.86 -17.78
N ARG A 337 -18.51 3.66 -19.09
CA ARG A 337 -18.24 4.75 -20.02
C ARG A 337 -19.33 5.82 -19.92
N TYR A 338 -20.57 5.40 -19.73
CA TYR A 338 -21.77 6.24 -19.66
C TYR A 338 -22.42 6.19 -18.29
N HIS A 339 -23.33 7.12 -18.02
CA HIS A 339 -24.25 7.00 -16.89
C HIS A 339 -25.10 5.73 -17.03
N MET A 340 -25.56 5.20 -15.92
CA MET A 340 -26.54 4.11 -15.89
C MET A 340 -27.76 4.51 -16.73
N ASN A 341 -28.20 3.62 -17.61
CA ASN A 341 -29.30 3.89 -18.53
C ASN A 341 -30.69 3.72 -17.87
N SER A 342 -31.68 4.43 -18.39
CA SER A 342 -33.07 4.41 -17.93
C SER A 342 -33.88 3.22 -18.44
N GLY A 343 -33.31 2.34 -19.25
CA GLY A 343 -33.98 1.20 -19.88
C GLY A 343 -34.34 0.05 -18.94
N GLY A 344 -34.23 0.27 -17.62
CA GLY A 344 -34.69 -0.67 -16.58
C GLY A 344 -33.59 -1.34 -15.80
N ASP A 345 -32.44 -1.61 -16.39
CA ASP A 345 -31.44 -2.48 -15.76
C ASP A 345 -30.19 -1.74 -15.25
N GLY A 346 -30.01 -0.47 -15.64
CA GLY A 346 -28.89 0.34 -15.17
C GLY A 346 -27.58 0.07 -15.89
N TYR A 347 -27.63 -0.39 -17.14
CA TYR A 347 -26.46 -0.65 -18.00
C TYR A 347 -25.68 0.62 -18.36
N SER A 348 -24.44 0.45 -18.81
CA SER A 348 -23.61 1.50 -19.39
C SER A 348 -23.57 1.36 -20.91
N GLN A 349 -24.45 2.07 -21.60
CA GLN A 349 -24.74 1.88 -23.02
C GLN A 349 -24.94 3.22 -23.74
N THR A 350 -24.55 3.30 -25.03
CA THR A 350 -24.76 4.49 -25.87
C THR A 350 -26.24 4.68 -26.25
N GLY A 351 -26.62 5.93 -26.54
CA GLY A 351 -27.91 6.29 -27.13
C GLY A 351 -29.08 6.31 -26.17
N VAL A 352 -28.88 6.07 -24.88
CA VAL A 352 -29.93 5.92 -23.88
C VAL A 352 -29.91 7.07 -22.86
N SER A 353 -31.09 7.50 -22.39
CA SER A 353 -31.20 8.52 -21.34
C SER A 353 -30.62 8.03 -20.02
N PRO A 354 -30.02 8.91 -19.20
CA PRO A 354 -29.56 8.55 -17.86
C PRO A 354 -30.73 8.08 -16.97
N TYR A 355 -30.48 7.10 -16.13
CA TYR A 355 -31.44 6.66 -15.12
C TYR A 355 -31.49 7.68 -13.99
N VAL A 356 -32.50 8.52 -14.01
CA VAL A 356 -32.73 9.59 -13.03
C VAL A 356 -33.91 9.30 -12.11
N ASN A 357 -34.20 10.18 -11.14
CA ASN A 357 -35.23 10.00 -10.13
C ASN A 357 -35.03 8.71 -9.31
N ILE A 358 -33.80 8.36 -9.04
CA ILE A 358 -33.42 7.22 -8.23
C ILE A 358 -32.63 7.67 -7.01
N THR A 359 -32.80 6.97 -5.90
CA THR A 359 -31.94 7.15 -4.71
C THR A 359 -30.62 6.44 -4.89
N ARG A 360 -29.60 6.78 -4.06
CA ARG A 360 -28.33 6.05 -4.06
C ARG A 360 -28.54 4.55 -3.76
N ALA A 361 -29.39 4.22 -2.79
CA ALA A 361 -29.70 2.82 -2.46
C ALA A 361 -30.32 2.05 -3.65
N THR A 362 -31.23 2.68 -4.42
CA THR A 362 -31.80 2.09 -5.62
C THR A 362 -30.72 1.85 -6.69
N ALA A 363 -29.85 2.84 -6.93
CA ALA A 363 -28.74 2.71 -7.87
C ALA A 363 -27.77 1.58 -7.46
N ARG A 364 -27.43 1.48 -6.17
CA ARG A 364 -26.61 0.39 -5.61
C ARG A 364 -27.24 -0.98 -5.85
N SER A 365 -28.52 -1.10 -5.57
CA SER A 365 -29.26 -2.36 -5.77
C SER A 365 -29.31 -2.77 -7.24
N LYS A 366 -29.51 -1.79 -8.14
CA LYS A 366 -29.48 -2.03 -9.58
C LYS A 366 -28.10 -2.50 -10.05
N ALA A 367 -27.04 -1.83 -9.65
CA ALA A 367 -25.68 -2.27 -10.00
C ALA A 367 -25.42 -3.71 -9.54
N LYS A 368 -25.74 -4.03 -8.28
CA LYS A 368 -25.59 -5.39 -7.74
C LYS A 368 -26.41 -6.45 -8.46
N SER A 369 -27.58 -6.11 -9.01
CA SER A 369 -28.42 -7.05 -9.74
C SER A 369 -27.84 -7.49 -11.09
N LEU A 370 -26.86 -6.75 -11.61
CA LEU A 370 -26.18 -7.07 -12.88
C LEU A 370 -25.16 -8.20 -12.76
N GLY A 371 -24.69 -8.50 -11.56
CA GLY A 371 -23.71 -9.55 -11.28
C GLY A 371 -22.89 -9.27 -10.04
N SER A 372 -22.27 -10.30 -9.49
CA SER A 372 -21.55 -10.22 -8.20
C SER A 372 -20.34 -9.26 -8.19
N LYS A 373 -19.78 -8.97 -9.37
CA LYS A 373 -18.65 -8.04 -9.55
C LYS A 373 -19.09 -6.60 -9.80
N PHE A 374 -20.39 -6.35 -10.07
CA PHE A 374 -20.88 -5.03 -10.39
C PHE A 374 -21.32 -4.26 -9.14
N HIS A 375 -20.92 -3.00 -9.10
CA HIS A 375 -21.19 -2.07 -8.01
C HIS A 375 -21.60 -0.70 -8.56
N LEU A 376 -22.10 0.14 -7.68
CA LEU A 376 -22.24 1.55 -7.96
C LEU A 376 -20.84 2.21 -7.97
N TYR A 377 -20.62 3.21 -8.83
CA TYR A 377 -19.43 4.06 -8.82
C TYR A 377 -19.11 4.52 -7.40
N ASP A 378 -17.87 4.33 -6.96
CA ASP A 378 -17.48 4.52 -5.58
C ASP A 378 -16.52 5.70 -5.36
N PHE A 379 -16.45 6.14 -4.11
CA PHE A 379 -15.63 7.28 -3.70
C PHE A 379 -14.13 7.06 -3.95
N ALA A 380 -13.66 5.84 -3.77
CA ALA A 380 -12.26 5.52 -4.04
C ALA A 380 -11.94 5.67 -5.54
N THR A 381 -12.79 5.18 -6.42
CA THR A 381 -12.60 5.31 -7.88
C THR A 381 -12.76 6.76 -8.34
N TYR A 382 -13.68 7.53 -7.74
CA TYR A 382 -13.77 8.97 -7.96
C TYR A 382 -12.45 9.68 -7.62
N CYS A 383 -11.87 9.41 -6.47
CA CYS A 383 -10.57 9.96 -6.06
C CYS A 383 -9.43 9.49 -6.98
N ALA A 384 -9.46 8.23 -7.44
CA ALA A 384 -8.48 7.69 -8.38
C ALA A 384 -8.45 8.49 -9.69
N ILE A 385 -9.62 8.78 -10.25
CA ILE A 385 -9.74 9.57 -11.49
C ILE A 385 -9.23 11.00 -11.27
N ILE A 386 -9.48 11.61 -10.12
CA ILE A 386 -8.94 12.93 -9.77
C ILE A 386 -7.41 12.89 -9.72
N PHE A 387 -6.80 11.91 -9.07
CA PHE A 387 -5.33 11.79 -9.04
C PHE A 387 -4.73 11.68 -10.44
N LEU A 388 -5.32 10.86 -11.31
CA LEU A 388 -4.88 10.74 -12.70
C LEU A 388 -5.01 12.08 -13.43
N TYR A 389 -6.14 12.75 -13.28
CA TYR A 389 -6.40 14.02 -13.94
C TYR A 389 -5.41 15.12 -13.49
N ILE A 390 -5.22 15.32 -12.17
CA ILE A 390 -4.38 16.42 -11.66
C ILE A 390 -2.90 16.22 -12.02
N VAL A 391 -2.41 14.99 -12.06
CA VAL A 391 -1.03 14.71 -12.49
C VAL A 391 -0.90 14.88 -14.00
N GLU A 392 -1.92 14.52 -14.79
CA GLU A 392 -1.90 14.67 -16.24
C GLU A 392 -2.04 16.14 -16.68
N PHE A 393 -2.96 16.90 -16.12
CA PHE A 393 -3.27 18.27 -16.58
C PHE A 393 -2.60 19.37 -15.75
N ALA A 394 -2.11 19.06 -14.55
CA ALA A 394 -1.50 20.00 -13.61
C ALA A 394 -2.35 21.27 -13.38
N ASP A 395 -3.66 21.12 -13.32
CA ASP A 395 -4.60 22.21 -13.09
C ASP A 395 -5.92 21.68 -12.49
N TRP A 396 -6.45 22.39 -11.51
CA TRP A 396 -7.73 22.02 -10.88
C TRP A 396 -8.94 22.29 -11.77
N ASN A 397 -8.84 23.21 -12.76
CA ASN A 397 -9.96 23.62 -13.60
C ASN A 397 -10.19 22.67 -14.77
N SER A 398 -10.90 21.59 -14.54
CA SER A 398 -11.24 20.59 -15.57
C SER A 398 -12.08 21.17 -16.70
N GLN A 399 -12.94 22.17 -16.43
CA GLN A 399 -13.77 22.83 -17.43
C GLN A 399 -12.94 23.65 -18.43
N ASN A 400 -11.88 24.31 -17.97
CA ASN A 400 -10.99 25.08 -18.84
C ASN A 400 -9.95 24.20 -19.55
N LYS A 401 -9.48 23.13 -18.88
CA LYS A 401 -8.41 22.28 -19.42
C LYS A 401 -8.90 21.23 -20.41
N ILE A 402 -10.10 20.69 -20.24
CA ILE A 402 -10.64 19.63 -21.09
C ILE A 402 -11.86 20.13 -21.85
N ALA A 403 -12.90 20.51 -21.15
CA ALA A 403 -14.13 21.03 -21.74
C ALA A 403 -15.07 21.53 -20.64
N TYR A 404 -15.84 22.56 -20.94
CA TYR A 404 -16.87 23.05 -20.02
C TYR A 404 -17.86 21.95 -19.63
N GLY A 405 -18.10 21.01 -20.53
CA GLY A 405 -19.09 19.94 -20.36
C GLY A 405 -20.52 20.47 -20.51
N ARG A 406 -21.50 19.57 -20.50
CA ARG A 406 -22.92 19.98 -20.52
C ARG A 406 -23.33 20.50 -19.15
N ALA A 407 -22.93 21.71 -18.82
CA ALA A 407 -23.12 22.29 -17.50
C ALA A 407 -23.80 23.67 -17.52
N ASN A 408 -24.02 24.30 -18.69
CA ASN A 408 -24.48 25.67 -18.74
C ASN A 408 -25.77 25.84 -19.58
N GLY A 409 -26.75 26.54 -18.97
CA GLY A 409 -27.94 27.04 -19.66
C GLY A 409 -28.89 25.96 -20.21
N GLN A 410 -28.76 24.73 -19.79
CA GLN A 410 -29.60 23.62 -20.26
C GLN A 410 -30.76 23.35 -19.30
N SER A 411 -31.86 22.77 -19.78
CA SER A 411 -33.08 22.47 -18.99
C SER A 411 -33.24 20.99 -18.65
N SER A 412 -32.48 20.11 -19.31
CA SER A 412 -32.60 18.67 -19.14
C SER A 412 -31.32 17.92 -19.49
N ALA A 413 -31.25 16.67 -19.06
CA ALA A 413 -30.21 15.73 -19.48
C ALA A 413 -30.35 15.35 -20.96
N VAL A 414 -29.24 14.94 -21.56
CA VAL A 414 -29.20 14.30 -22.88
C VAL A 414 -28.85 12.83 -22.77
N THR A 415 -29.16 12.06 -23.80
CA THR A 415 -28.76 10.66 -23.95
C THR A 415 -27.25 10.53 -23.96
N SER A 416 -26.75 9.39 -23.53
CA SER A 416 -25.34 8.97 -23.65
C SER A 416 -24.86 8.90 -25.12
N GLY A 417 -23.56 8.79 -25.31
CA GLY A 417 -22.96 8.64 -26.64
C GLY A 417 -22.70 9.93 -27.39
N LYS A 418 -22.80 11.10 -26.74
CA LYS A 418 -22.56 12.39 -27.39
C LYS A 418 -21.07 12.66 -27.64
N THR A 419 -20.18 11.81 -27.17
CA THR A 419 -18.74 11.83 -27.45
C THR A 419 -18.29 10.65 -28.32
N ASP A 420 -19.20 9.83 -28.84
CA ASP A 420 -18.87 8.60 -29.56
C ASP A 420 -18.17 8.82 -30.91
N THR A 421 -18.37 9.97 -31.50
CA THR A 421 -17.70 10.37 -32.74
C THR A 421 -16.30 10.89 -32.53
N MET A 422 -15.89 11.16 -31.31
CA MET A 422 -14.54 11.60 -30.99
C MET A 422 -13.54 10.47 -31.23
N VAL A 423 -12.46 10.81 -31.94
CA VAL A 423 -11.33 9.88 -32.18
C VAL A 423 -10.44 9.80 -30.94
N TYR A 424 -10.12 10.96 -30.37
CA TYR A 424 -9.26 11.07 -29.19
C TYR A 424 -10.07 10.90 -27.89
N HIS A 425 -9.50 10.24 -26.94
CA HIS A 425 -10.15 9.81 -25.68
C HIS A 425 -10.48 10.95 -24.67
N THR A 426 -10.02 12.18 -24.90
CA THR A 426 -10.18 13.32 -23.98
C THR A 426 -10.55 14.57 -24.73
N GLY A 427 -11.62 15.26 -24.31
CA GLY A 427 -12.07 16.50 -24.92
C GLY A 427 -13.59 16.70 -24.92
N THR A 428 -14.08 17.51 -25.84
CA THR A 428 -15.50 17.84 -26.03
C THR A 428 -16.07 17.29 -27.33
N GLY A 429 -17.32 16.81 -27.29
CA GLY A 429 -18.08 16.51 -28.52
C GLY A 429 -18.57 17.77 -29.29
N GLY A 430 -18.36 18.97 -28.74
CA GLY A 430 -18.76 20.25 -29.30
C GLY A 430 -17.72 20.84 -30.25
N SER A 431 -17.97 22.10 -30.66
CA SER A 431 -17.12 22.85 -31.58
C SER A 431 -16.01 23.65 -30.91
N LYS A 432 -16.02 23.76 -29.59
CA LYS A 432 -15.02 24.44 -28.73
C LYS A 432 -15.08 23.93 -27.29
N ILE A 433 -13.99 24.01 -26.56
CA ILE A 433 -13.90 23.56 -25.16
C ILE A 433 -14.82 24.34 -24.22
N SER A 434 -15.09 25.61 -24.53
CA SER A 434 -16.00 26.47 -23.76
C SER A 434 -17.49 26.23 -24.02
N ASP A 435 -17.85 25.25 -24.86
CA ASP A 435 -19.25 24.91 -25.14
C ASP A 435 -19.90 24.20 -23.95
N GLY A 436 -20.68 24.95 -23.19
CA GLY A 436 -21.38 24.46 -22.01
C GLY A 436 -22.67 23.69 -22.29
N ALA A 437 -23.02 23.45 -23.54
CA ALA A 437 -24.22 22.72 -23.97
C ALA A 437 -23.93 21.26 -24.34
N VAL A 438 -22.66 20.85 -24.46
CA VAL A 438 -22.25 19.59 -25.05
C VAL A 438 -21.51 18.70 -24.09
N ALA A 439 -21.64 17.38 -24.28
CA ALA A 439 -20.93 16.37 -23.50
C ALA A 439 -19.42 16.45 -23.68
N CYS A 440 -18.69 16.06 -22.67
CA CYS A 440 -17.23 15.91 -22.67
C CYS A 440 -16.83 14.49 -22.24
N GLN A 441 -15.59 14.15 -22.47
CA GLN A 441 -14.99 12.92 -21.95
C GLN A 441 -13.57 13.16 -21.46
N TYR A 442 -13.20 12.43 -20.41
CA TYR A 442 -11.84 12.27 -19.94
C TYR A 442 -11.46 10.80 -20.02
N ARG A 443 -10.42 10.50 -20.79
CA ARG A 443 -9.92 9.14 -21.03
C ARG A 443 -11.05 8.15 -21.32
N SER A 444 -11.89 8.55 -22.30
CA SER A 444 -13.06 7.80 -22.77
C SER A 444 -14.22 7.67 -21.77
N ILE A 445 -14.16 8.21 -20.58
CA ILE A 445 -15.30 8.25 -19.66
C ILE A 445 -16.12 9.51 -19.97
N GLU A 446 -17.33 9.33 -20.49
CA GLU A 446 -18.23 10.42 -20.90
C GLU A 446 -18.89 11.05 -19.66
N ASN A 447 -18.97 12.39 -19.65
CA ASN A 447 -19.68 13.17 -18.63
C ASN A 447 -19.31 12.82 -17.19
N LEU A 448 -18.00 12.84 -16.85
CA LEU A 448 -17.58 12.83 -15.43
C LEU A 448 -18.05 14.09 -14.71
N TRP A 449 -18.32 15.17 -15.46
CA TRP A 449 -19.00 16.38 -15.00
C TRP A 449 -20.00 16.88 -16.04
N GLY A 450 -21.00 17.61 -15.53
CA GLY A 450 -22.14 18.07 -16.33
C GLY A 450 -23.14 16.95 -16.65
N ASN A 451 -24.12 17.24 -17.48
CA ASN A 451 -25.28 16.42 -17.81
C ASN A 451 -26.14 16.10 -16.58
N VAL A 452 -25.76 15.17 -15.73
CA VAL A 452 -26.41 14.85 -14.46
C VAL A 452 -25.39 14.61 -13.35
N LEU A 453 -25.71 14.96 -12.13
CA LEU A 453 -24.95 14.52 -10.93
C LEU A 453 -24.92 13.00 -10.86
N GLN A 454 -23.90 12.45 -10.27
CA GLN A 454 -23.69 11.01 -10.13
C GLN A 454 -23.63 10.62 -8.66
N TRP A 455 -24.52 9.72 -8.22
CA TRP A 455 -24.42 9.10 -6.91
C TRP A 455 -23.10 8.35 -6.79
N VAL A 456 -22.44 8.53 -5.64
CA VAL A 456 -21.18 7.86 -5.30
C VAL A 456 -21.38 7.04 -4.04
N ASP A 457 -20.99 5.77 -4.08
CA ASP A 457 -21.00 4.88 -2.92
C ASP A 457 -19.70 4.94 -2.11
N GLY A 458 -19.65 4.30 -0.95
CA GLY A 458 -18.45 4.29 -0.12
C GLY A 458 -18.12 5.62 0.57
N PHE A 459 -19.06 6.60 0.56
CA PHE A 459 -18.94 7.86 1.29
C PHE A 459 -20.24 8.22 1.99
N ASN A 460 -20.16 8.62 3.26
CA ASN A 460 -21.23 9.20 4.03
C ASN A 460 -20.71 10.45 4.78
N ALA A 461 -21.59 11.41 5.01
CA ALA A 461 -21.35 12.51 5.94
C ALA A 461 -22.40 12.49 7.06
N ASN A 462 -22.00 12.89 8.28
CA ASN A 462 -22.93 13.19 9.36
C ASN A 462 -22.59 14.57 9.92
N GLY A 463 -23.40 15.54 9.57
CA GLY A 463 -23.05 16.93 9.74
C GLY A 463 -21.75 17.25 8.99
N THR A 464 -20.72 17.71 9.69
CA THR A 464 -19.42 18.00 9.10
C THR A 464 -18.48 16.80 9.06
N THR A 465 -18.76 15.69 9.73
CA THR A 465 -17.86 14.53 9.76
C THR A 465 -17.99 13.69 8.49
N ALA A 466 -16.88 13.49 7.78
CA ALA A 466 -16.81 12.68 6.58
C ALA A 466 -16.30 11.27 6.89
N TYR A 467 -16.98 10.27 6.34
CA TYR A 467 -16.68 8.85 6.48
C TYR A 467 -16.50 8.20 5.12
N ALA A 468 -15.43 7.42 4.96
CA ALA A 468 -15.17 6.66 3.74
C ALA A 468 -15.03 5.17 4.02
N CYS A 469 -15.45 4.36 3.06
CA CYS A 469 -15.29 2.92 3.04
C CYS A 469 -14.82 2.50 1.65
N THR A 470 -13.86 1.60 1.57
CA THR A 470 -13.33 1.05 0.31
C THR A 470 -13.71 -0.41 0.08
N ASP A 471 -14.53 -0.97 0.95
CA ASP A 471 -15.03 -2.34 0.88
C ASP A 471 -16.50 -2.34 0.38
N PRO A 472 -16.77 -2.74 -0.88
CA PRO A 472 -18.12 -2.70 -1.45
C PRO A 472 -19.15 -3.56 -0.70
N SER A 473 -18.71 -4.56 0.07
CA SER A 473 -19.60 -5.40 0.86
C SER A 473 -20.23 -4.65 2.05
N LYS A 474 -19.61 -3.54 2.47
CA LYS A 474 -20.03 -2.71 3.61
C LYS A 474 -20.77 -1.43 3.21
N TYR A 475 -20.93 -1.17 1.90
CA TYR A 475 -21.57 0.07 1.47
C TYR A 475 -23.01 0.15 1.93
N ALA A 476 -23.32 1.18 2.70
CA ALA A 476 -24.64 1.46 3.25
C ALA A 476 -24.82 2.98 3.41
N ASP A 477 -26.08 3.41 3.50
CA ASP A 477 -26.44 4.79 3.73
C ASP A 477 -26.56 5.08 5.23
N ASP A 478 -26.39 6.36 5.61
CA ASP A 478 -26.70 6.91 6.93
C ASP A 478 -26.00 6.15 8.09
N THR A 479 -24.77 5.70 7.89
CA THR A 479 -24.03 4.94 8.89
C THR A 479 -22.53 5.27 8.86
N ALA A 480 -21.89 5.14 10.02
CA ALA A 480 -20.43 5.11 10.17
C ALA A 480 -19.91 3.67 10.35
N THR A 481 -20.79 2.67 10.50
CA THR A 481 -20.39 1.27 10.73
C THR A 481 -19.68 0.71 9.50
N GLY A 482 -18.42 0.28 9.67
CA GLY A 482 -17.56 -0.21 8.59
C GLY A 482 -16.92 0.91 7.74
N TYR A 483 -17.10 2.17 8.13
CA TYR A 483 -16.49 3.34 7.50
C TYR A 483 -15.42 3.95 8.42
N THR A 484 -14.42 4.58 7.84
CA THR A 484 -13.36 5.30 8.54
C THR A 484 -13.64 6.80 8.48
N ASN A 485 -13.53 7.50 9.60
CA ASN A 485 -13.53 8.98 9.61
C ASN A 485 -12.29 9.50 8.87
N ILE A 486 -12.48 10.26 7.81
CA ILE A 486 -11.41 10.82 6.97
C ILE A 486 -11.28 12.34 7.10
N GLY A 487 -12.04 12.96 8.00
CA GLY A 487 -11.90 14.38 8.31
C GLY A 487 -13.22 15.14 8.43
N THR A 488 -13.10 16.45 8.35
CA THR A 488 -14.23 17.37 8.54
C THR A 488 -14.47 18.16 7.26
N LEU A 489 -15.71 18.17 6.78
CA LEU A 489 -16.16 18.98 5.65
C LEU A 489 -16.37 20.43 6.08
N PRO A 490 -16.02 21.40 5.22
CA PRO A 490 -16.30 22.82 5.46
C PRO A 490 -17.77 23.15 5.15
N ALA A 491 -18.16 24.39 5.41
CA ALA A 491 -19.41 24.95 4.89
C ALA A 491 -19.40 25.00 3.35
N SER A 492 -20.60 24.98 2.74
CA SER A 492 -20.76 25.04 1.29
C SER A 492 -20.05 26.25 0.67
N GLY A 493 -19.42 26.06 -0.49
CA GLY A 493 -18.68 27.10 -1.19
C GLY A 493 -17.73 26.52 -2.24
N TYR A 494 -17.01 27.39 -2.95
CA TYR A 494 -15.90 26.98 -3.82
C TYR A 494 -14.72 26.47 -2.98
N ILE A 495 -14.14 25.35 -3.39
CA ILE A 495 -13.12 24.63 -2.62
C ILE A 495 -11.80 25.42 -2.64
N LYS A 496 -11.16 25.57 -1.45
CA LYS A 496 -9.90 26.29 -1.30
C LYS A 496 -8.74 25.42 -0.84
N ASP A 497 -8.99 24.32 -0.13
CA ASP A 497 -7.98 23.37 0.35
C ASP A 497 -8.58 21.98 0.48
N LEU A 498 -7.73 20.94 0.49
CA LEU A 498 -8.12 19.53 0.57
C LEU A 498 -7.48 18.84 1.77
N ILE A 499 -8.21 17.88 2.35
CA ILE A 499 -7.64 16.78 3.12
C ILE A 499 -7.38 15.63 2.14
N VAL A 500 -6.18 15.06 2.17
CA VAL A 500 -5.82 13.89 1.38
C VAL A 500 -5.25 12.83 2.31
N THR A 501 -5.81 11.63 2.27
CA THR A 501 -5.34 10.50 3.07
C THR A 501 -4.11 9.84 2.42
N ASP A 502 -3.36 9.05 3.18
CA ASP A 502 -2.14 8.37 2.68
C ASP A 502 -2.41 7.42 1.50
N ASN A 503 -3.64 6.89 1.39
CA ASN A 503 -4.06 6.02 0.30
C ASN A 503 -4.78 6.76 -0.85
N GLY A 504 -4.76 8.11 -0.85
CA GLY A 504 -5.25 8.92 -1.96
C GLY A 504 -6.75 9.27 -1.93
N LEU A 505 -7.49 9.02 -0.85
CA LEU A 505 -8.84 9.57 -0.71
C LEU A 505 -8.74 11.06 -0.40
N LEU A 506 -9.60 11.87 -1.03
CA LEU A 506 -9.56 13.31 -0.86
C LEU A 506 -10.96 13.91 -0.62
N ILE A 507 -11.02 14.89 0.29
CA ILE A 507 -12.24 15.66 0.59
C ILE A 507 -11.92 17.16 0.68
N PRO A 508 -12.90 18.04 0.43
CA PRO A 508 -12.75 19.47 0.73
C PRO A 508 -12.41 19.72 2.20
N LYS A 509 -11.38 20.54 2.45
CA LYS A 509 -10.95 20.95 3.79
C LYS A 509 -11.43 22.34 4.18
N THR A 510 -11.35 23.27 3.24
CA THR A 510 -11.83 24.65 3.41
C THR A 510 -12.48 25.15 2.13
N THR A 511 -13.41 26.09 2.26
CA THR A 511 -14.02 26.86 1.18
C THR A 511 -13.58 28.31 1.26
N GLY A 512 -13.94 29.13 0.27
CA GLY A 512 -13.57 30.54 0.16
C GLY A 512 -12.76 30.86 -1.08
N GLY A 513 -12.72 29.93 -2.05
CA GLY A 513 -12.31 30.18 -3.43
C GLY A 513 -13.41 30.88 -4.24
N SER A 514 -13.28 30.84 -5.57
CA SER A 514 -14.25 31.32 -6.54
C SER A 514 -14.24 30.40 -7.76
N GLU A 515 -15.12 30.67 -8.72
CA GLU A 515 -15.17 29.98 -10.00
C GLU A 515 -13.90 30.08 -10.87
N THR A 516 -12.91 30.87 -10.44
CA THR A 516 -11.64 31.07 -11.15
C THR A 516 -10.41 30.91 -10.27
N THR A 517 -10.57 30.56 -8.99
CA THR A 517 -9.45 30.47 -8.04
C THR A 517 -9.42 29.16 -7.28
N TYR A 518 -8.22 28.71 -6.91
CA TYR A 518 -7.95 27.48 -6.18
C TYR A 518 -8.52 26.25 -6.91
N ILE A 519 -9.57 25.63 -6.37
CA ILE A 519 -10.34 24.57 -7.02
C ILE A 519 -11.70 25.18 -7.38
N PRO A 520 -11.94 25.50 -8.67
CA PRO A 520 -13.08 26.30 -9.09
C PRO A 520 -14.40 25.51 -9.14
N ASP A 521 -14.43 24.37 -8.49
CA ASP A 521 -15.60 23.50 -8.37
C ASP A 521 -16.29 23.74 -7.02
N TYR A 522 -17.62 23.66 -7.00
CA TYR A 522 -18.40 23.98 -5.81
C TYR A 522 -18.70 22.73 -4.98
N MET A 523 -18.66 22.88 -3.65
CA MET A 523 -19.09 21.84 -2.73
C MET A 523 -20.31 22.27 -1.91
N TRP A 524 -21.16 21.29 -1.60
CA TRP A 524 -22.30 21.45 -0.69
C TRP A 524 -22.14 20.52 0.50
N SER A 525 -22.49 21.01 1.68
CA SER A 525 -22.62 20.25 2.91
C SER A 525 -23.91 20.62 3.62
N SER A 526 -24.45 19.70 4.44
CA SER A 526 -25.66 19.90 5.23
C SER A 526 -25.52 19.25 6.59
N SER A 527 -26.49 19.50 7.49
CA SER A 527 -26.58 18.83 8.79
C SER A 527 -27.18 17.44 8.65
N GLY A 528 -26.89 16.56 9.63
CA GLY A 528 -27.37 15.16 9.67
C GLY A 528 -26.68 14.25 8.68
N TRP A 529 -27.27 13.07 8.47
CA TRP A 529 -26.75 12.10 7.52
C TRP A 529 -26.99 12.53 6.09
N CYS A 530 -25.94 12.54 5.30
CA CYS A 530 -25.94 12.87 3.88
C CYS A 530 -25.09 11.88 3.09
N VAL A 531 -25.41 11.75 1.81
CA VAL A 531 -24.75 10.91 0.83
C VAL A 531 -24.13 11.78 -0.27
N LEU A 532 -23.11 11.25 -0.96
CA LEU A 532 -22.36 12.01 -1.94
C LEU A 532 -22.92 11.85 -3.35
N CYS A 533 -23.04 12.96 -4.08
CA CYS A 533 -23.09 12.98 -5.53
C CYS A 533 -22.10 14.01 -6.10
N VAL A 534 -21.56 13.75 -7.30
CA VAL A 534 -20.42 14.47 -7.87
C VAL A 534 -20.67 14.92 -9.31
N GLY A 535 -19.78 15.79 -9.81
CA GLY A 535 -19.67 16.16 -11.21
C GLY A 535 -20.55 17.34 -11.66
N GLY A 536 -21.61 17.65 -10.93
CA GLY A 536 -22.54 18.71 -11.34
C GLY A 536 -23.53 18.27 -12.43
N ARG A 537 -24.42 19.17 -12.82
CA ARG A 537 -25.49 18.90 -13.78
C ARG A 537 -25.59 19.99 -14.85
N TRP A 538 -26.51 19.82 -15.80
CA TRP A 538 -26.69 20.62 -17.03
C TRP A 538 -26.82 22.15 -16.85
N ASN A 539 -27.12 22.67 -15.65
CA ASN A 539 -27.31 24.08 -15.37
C ASN A 539 -26.52 24.59 -14.14
N TYR A 540 -25.46 23.87 -13.74
CA TYR A 540 -24.63 24.30 -12.61
C TYR A 540 -23.60 25.35 -12.98
N GLY A 541 -23.36 25.59 -14.29
CA GLY A 541 -22.35 26.54 -14.74
C GLY A 541 -20.97 26.18 -14.22
N ALA A 542 -20.28 27.16 -13.69
CA ALA A 542 -18.96 26.99 -13.10
C ALA A 542 -18.95 26.20 -11.78
N ASN A 543 -20.11 25.95 -11.16
CA ASN A 543 -20.19 25.06 -10.00
C ASN A 543 -19.93 23.59 -10.34
N ALA A 544 -20.09 23.22 -11.63
CA ALA A 544 -19.78 21.88 -12.13
C ALA A 544 -18.28 21.73 -12.35
N GLY A 545 -17.80 20.51 -12.38
CA GLY A 545 -16.42 20.14 -12.66
C GLY A 545 -16.09 18.80 -12.07
N LEU A 546 -14.88 18.31 -12.30
CA LEU A 546 -14.46 16.99 -11.84
C LEU A 546 -14.51 16.86 -10.29
N LEU A 547 -14.21 17.96 -9.57
CA LEU A 547 -14.24 18.01 -8.11
C LEU A 547 -15.55 18.58 -7.54
N CYS A 548 -16.59 18.80 -8.36
CA CYS A 548 -17.91 19.19 -7.84
C CYS A 548 -18.41 18.13 -6.85
N PHE A 549 -18.60 18.53 -5.58
CA PHE A 549 -18.74 17.64 -4.44
C PHE A 549 -20.01 17.98 -3.65
N ASN A 550 -21.08 17.23 -3.83
CA ASN A 550 -22.34 17.48 -3.13
C ASN A 550 -22.60 16.41 -2.06
N ALA A 551 -22.20 16.70 -0.83
CA ALA A 551 -22.49 15.95 0.38
C ALA A 551 -23.64 16.57 1.20
N GLY A 552 -24.57 17.26 0.54
CA GLY A 552 -25.72 17.90 1.17
C GLY A 552 -27.05 17.20 0.93
N SER A 553 -27.08 16.08 0.21
CA SER A 553 -28.29 15.32 -0.09
C SER A 553 -28.50 14.18 0.90
N THR A 554 -29.72 14.04 1.45
CA THR A 554 -30.10 12.90 2.30
C THR A 554 -30.24 11.61 1.46
N SER A 555 -30.14 10.45 2.09
CA SER A 555 -30.18 9.14 1.41
C SER A 555 -31.48 8.85 0.62
N PRO A 556 -32.67 9.27 1.06
CA PRO A 556 -33.91 9.07 0.30
C PRO A 556 -34.08 10.09 -0.84
N TYR A 557 -33.20 11.06 -0.98
CA TYR A 557 -33.34 12.08 -2.03
C TYR A 557 -33.19 11.47 -3.43
N SER A 558 -34.01 11.91 -4.35
CA SER A 558 -33.93 11.59 -5.78
C SER A 558 -34.32 12.81 -6.61
N SER A 559 -33.80 12.92 -7.82
CA SER A 559 -34.06 14.07 -8.69
C SER A 559 -33.89 13.68 -10.15
N SER A 560 -34.62 14.39 -11.04
CA SER A 560 -34.42 14.28 -12.50
C SER A 560 -33.00 14.70 -12.95
N SER A 561 -32.22 15.30 -12.07
CA SER A 561 -30.87 15.78 -12.35
C SER A 561 -29.77 14.92 -11.69
N ILE A 562 -30.11 13.80 -11.09
CA ILE A 562 -29.16 12.88 -10.46
C ILE A 562 -29.35 11.48 -11.03
N SER A 563 -28.28 10.89 -11.48
CA SER A 563 -28.18 9.52 -11.96
C SER A 563 -27.06 8.79 -11.21
N ALA A 564 -26.51 7.77 -11.82
CA ALA A 564 -25.43 6.96 -11.28
C ALA A 564 -24.52 6.47 -12.40
N ARG A 565 -23.43 5.79 -12.03
CA ARG A 565 -22.50 5.14 -12.96
C ARG A 565 -22.17 3.75 -12.46
N LEU A 566 -21.99 2.82 -13.39
CA LEU A 566 -21.64 1.44 -13.10
C LEU A 566 -20.14 1.31 -12.80
N LEU A 567 -19.79 0.43 -11.88
CA LEU A 567 -18.45 -0.01 -11.58
C LEU A 567 -18.40 -1.53 -11.63
N CYS A 568 -17.30 -2.12 -12.09
CA CYS A 568 -17.10 -3.57 -12.06
C CYS A 568 -15.68 -3.88 -11.56
N GLU A 569 -15.58 -4.82 -10.61
CA GLU A 569 -14.31 -5.40 -10.19
C GLU A 569 -13.77 -6.36 -11.28
N PRO A 570 -12.45 -6.51 -11.44
CA PRO A 570 -11.84 -7.36 -12.45
C PRO A 570 -12.06 -8.86 -12.24
#